data_bf10b6d5bfc4e5c07025beabaa2500be
#
_entry.id   bf10b6d5bfc4e5c07025beabaa2500be
#
_cell.length_a   1.000
_cell.length_b   1.000
_cell.length_c   1.000
_cell.angle_alpha   90.00
_cell.angle_beta   90.00
_cell.angle_gamma   90.00
#
_symmetry.space_group_name_H-M   'P 1'
#
loop_
_entity.id
_entity.type
_entity.pdbx_description
1 polymer ?
#
loop_
_entity_poly.entity_id
_entity_poly.type
_entity_poly.pdbx_seq_one_letter_code
_entity_poly.pdbx_strand_id
1 'polypeptide(L)'
;MLGITRWHLFKVVAAMLCIAGLTWLGMEYLIPALPSQITIATSPKDEHYHVLGTRYQGIIAGSEVEVELRETEGAKENLRLLNDPNSGIQIGFMQGGISNSRLSPDLMSLGRIDHQIFWLFTTGDTMTDLSQLKGKRIGLGAEGSGDRAVCEKILAVAGITYDNTTFTAVAPETVINNLDGGAIDAVFRNFSPDSPVLDALLRDSRYRLMNFTEAEALTRIFPYLVRVVLPRGTIDLQRKLPISDTALIATTNVLMVRKEVHPAIVDLLAQAISQAHGTPGLFQKVGEFPTETDPEYPISQAARDFYKNGPSFLNWYLPFWMTSCHRSARSGHSNRSAGI
;
A
#
# COMPACT_ATOMS: atom_id res chain seq x y z
N MET A 1 64.56 20.13 25.76
CA MET A 1 63.82 19.37 24.76
C MET A 1 62.37 19.02 25.14
N LEU A 2 61.99 18.95 26.41
CA LEU A 2 60.62 18.59 26.87
C LEU A 2 59.53 19.67 26.62
N GLY A 3 59.86 20.92 26.38
CA GLY A 3 58.87 21.99 26.15
C GLY A 3 58.22 21.98 24.75
N ILE A 4 58.99 21.57 23.73
CA ILE A 4 58.51 21.53 22.34
C ILE A 4 57.49 20.41 22.13
N THR A 5 57.68 19.29 22.79
CA THR A 5 56.75 18.12 22.71
C THR A 5 55.41 18.41 23.36
N ARG A 6 55.37 19.13 24.50
CA ARG A 6 54.13 19.52 25.17
C ARG A 6 53.29 20.51 24.34
N TRP A 7 53.97 21.45 23.69
CA TRP A 7 53.32 22.42 22.81
C TRP A 7 52.73 21.80 21.55
N HIS A 8 53.40 20.83 20.91
CA HIS A 8 52.89 20.08 19.78
C HIS A 8 51.69 19.18 20.20
N LEU A 9 51.79 18.53 21.37
CA LEU A 9 50.69 17.74 21.92
C LEU A 9 49.44 18.61 22.18
N PHE A 10 49.60 19.79 22.73
CA PHE A 10 48.51 20.74 22.96
C PHE A 10 47.83 21.16 21.63
N LYS A 11 48.63 21.47 20.60
CA LYS A 11 48.09 21.81 19.26
C LYS A 11 47.30 20.65 18.62
N VAL A 12 47.81 19.44 18.75
CA VAL A 12 47.14 18.24 18.22
C VAL A 12 45.83 18.00 18.96
N VAL A 13 45.81 18.09 20.27
CA VAL A 13 44.58 17.94 21.07
C VAL A 13 43.57 19.05 20.74
N ALA A 14 44.02 20.30 20.64
CA ALA A 14 43.15 21.41 20.24
C ALA A 14 42.57 21.23 18.84
N ALA A 15 43.39 20.78 17.89
CA ALA A 15 42.92 20.48 16.50
C ALA A 15 41.89 19.33 16.49
N MET A 16 42.11 18.25 17.25
CA MET A 16 41.16 17.16 17.40
C MET A 16 39.83 17.61 18.02
N LEU A 17 39.88 18.47 19.05
CA LEU A 17 38.68 19.04 19.67
C LEU A 17 37.92 19.96 18.69
N CYS A 18 38.63 20.76 17.90
CA CYS A 18 38.03 21.58 16.85
C CYS A 18 37.38 20.72 15.76
N ILE A 19 38.05 19.66 15.31
CA ILE A 19 37.48 18.73 14.34
C ILE A 19 36.27 18.03 14.92
N ALA A 20 36.34 17.53 16.14
CA ALA A 20 35.20 16.92 16.83
C ALA A 20 34.03 17.89 17.01
N GLY A 21 34.32 19.16 17.37
CA GLY A 21 33.31 20.22 17.47
C GLY A 21 32.66 20.57 16.12
N LEU A 22 33.47 20.68 15.06
CA LEU A 22 32.97 20.92 13.70
C LEU A 22 32.16 19.74 13.14
N THR A 23 32.59 18.50 13.43
CA THR A 23 31.82 17.32 13.06
C THR A 23 30.52 17.24 13.87
N TRP A 24 30.55 17.54 15.16
CA TRP A 24 29.33 17.63 15.98
C TRP A 24 28.36 18.68 15.44
N LEU A 25 28.81 19.91 15.22
CA LEU A 25 28.01 20.98 14.61
C LEU A 25 27.49 20.57 13.21
N GLY A 26 28.35 19.97 12.40
CA GLY A 26 27.94 19.48 11.08
C GLY A 26 26.84 18.40 11.17
N MET A 27 26.93 17.48 12.13
CA MET A 27 25.89 16.49 12.36
C MET A 27 24.58 17.13 12.83
N GLU A 28 24.64 18.10 13.73
CA GLU A 28 23.44 18.74 14.29
C GLU A 28 22.71 19.65 13.27
N TYR A 29 23.46 20.34 12.40
CA TYR A 29 22.87 21.26 11.41
C TYR A 29 22.61 20.65 10.02
N LEU A 30 23.31 19.58 9.65
CA LEU A 30 23.19 18.96 8.33
C LEU A 30 22.32 17.70 8.31
N ILE A 31 22.09 17.07 9.46
CA ILE A 31 21.23 15.88 9.58
C ILE A 31 19.90 16.34 10.17
N PRO A 32 18.79 16.25 9.40
CA PRO A 32 17.48 16.56 9.94
C PRO A 32 17.18 15.71 11.19
N ALA A 33 16.66 16.32 12.23
CA ALA A 33 16.26 15.60 13.43
C ALA A 33 15.19 14.55 13.08
N LEU A 34 15.33 13.35 13.65
CA LEU A 34 14.31 12.32 13.49
C LEU A 34 13.00 12.80 14.14
N PRO A 35 11.87 12.75 13.46
CA PRO A 35 10.59 13.04 14.08
C PRO A 35 10.29 12.00 15.15
N SER A 36 9.88 12.45 16.33
CA SER A 36 9.45 11.57 17.44
C SER A 36 8.05 10.98 17.22
N GLN A 37 7.28 11.55 16.30
CA GLN A 37 5.92 11.13 15.98
C GLN A 37 5.69 11.17 14.47
N ILE A 38 4.96 10.19 13.94
CA ILE A 38 4.48 10.14 12.55
C ILE A 38 2.99 9.85 12.53
N THR A 39 2.30 10.43 11.55
CA THR A 39 0.87 10.17 11.36
C THR A 39 0.64 9.46 10.04
N ILE A 40 -0.06 8.33 10.08
CA ILE A 40 -0.43 7.51 8.91
C ILE A 40 -1.91 7.66 8.63
N ALA A 41 -2.28 8.16 7.44
CA ALA A 41 -3.65 8.18 6.97
C ALA A 41 -4.09 6.77 6.56
N THR A 42 -5.24 6.33 7.10
CA THR A 42 -5.73 4.95 7.00
C THR A 42 -7.09 4.87 6.28
N SER A 43 -8.09 4.32 6.91
CA SER A 43 -9.50 4.20 6.53
C SER A 43 -10.35 4.21 7.80
N PRO A 44 -11.69 4.10 7.71
CA PRO A 44 -12.52 3.88 8.89
C PRO A 44 -12.05 2.68 9.71
N LYS A 45 -12.37 2.68 11.03
CA LYS A 45 -12.10 1.56 11.92
C LYS A 45 -12.66 0.26 11.32
N ASP A 46 -11.94 -0.83 11.57
CA ASP A 46 -12.29 -2.18 11.09
C ASP A 46 -12.16 -2.38 9.56
N GLU A 47 -11.83 -1.34 8.80
CA GLU A 47 -11.47 -1.50 7.39
C GLU A 47 -9.98 -1.81 7.20
N HIS A 48 -9.65 -2.31 6.01
CA HIS A 48 -8.34 -2.89 5.69
C HIS A 48 -7.15 -2.00 6.04
N TYR A 49 -7.16 -0.73 5.66
CA TYR A 49 -6.03 0.17 5.93
C TYR A 49 -5.86 0.50 7.41
N HIS A 50 -6.95 0.58 8.16
CA HIS A 50 -6.87 0.81 9.60
C HIS A 50 -6.30 -0.40 10.34
N VAL A 51 -6.72 -1.61 9.94
CA VAL A 51 -6.17 -2.88 10.46
C VAL A 51 -4.67 -2.98 10.17
N LEU A 52 -4.24 -2.66 8.93
CA LEU A 52 -2.83 -2.64 8.57
C LEU A 52 -2.05 -1.57 9.36
N GLY A 53 -2.59 -0.37 9.49
CA GLY A 53 -2.00 0.71 10.27
C GLY A 53 -1.77 0.30 11.72
N THR A 54 -2.76 -0.33 12.35
CA THR A 54 -2.66 -0.86 13.73
C THR A 54 -1.57 -1.94 13.83
N ARG A 55 -1.45 -2.81 12.83
CA ARG A 55 -0.39 -3.81 12.79
C ARG A 55 0.99 -3.18 12.68
N TYR A 56 1.15 -2.15 11.82
CA TYR A 56 2.42 -1.40 11.70
C TYR A 56 2.75 -0.65 12.99
N GLN A 57 1.75 0.01 13.60
CA GLN A 57 1.91 0.66 14.91
C GLN A 57 2.45 -0.32 15.96
N GLY A 58 1.88 -1.53 16.04
CA GLY A 58 2.35 -2.58 16.96
C GLY A 58 3.78 -3.05 16.68
N ILE A 59 4.19 -3.17 15.41
CA ILE A 59 5.55 -3.55 15.04
C ILE A 59 6.55 -2.43 15.39
N ILE A 60 6.15 -1.17 15.17
CA ILE A 60 7.00 0.01 15.39
C ILE A 60 7.07 0.40 16.87
N ALA A 61 6.13 -0.03 17.70
CA ALA A 61 6.02 0.39 19.12
C ALA A 61 7.28 0.17 19.98
N GLY A 62 8.21 -0.67 19.52
CA GLY A 62 9.53 -0.85 20.16
C GLY A 62 10.60 0.18 19.77
N SER A 63 10.29 1.12 18.87
CA SER A 63 11.18 2.18 18.43
C SER A 63 10.95 3.48 19.21
N GLU A 64 11.82 4.48 18.98
CA GLU A 64 11.69 5.83 19.57
C GLU A 64 10.65 6.71 18.84
N VAL A 65 9.90 6.14 17.85
CA VAL A 65 8.93 6.85 17.02
C VAL A 65 7.52 6.42 17.38
N GLU A 66 6.70 7.37 17.79
CA GLU A 66 5.27 7.16 18.01
C GLU A 66 4.51 7.20 16.69
N VAL A 67 3.63 6.22 16.47
CA VAL A 67 2.78 6.14 15.27
C VAL A 67 1.35 6.50 15.65
N GLU A 68 0.84 7.59 15.08
CA GLU A 68 -0.57 7.98 15.16
C GLU A 68 -1.31 7.52 13.90
N LEU A 69 -2.53 6.98 14.06
CA LEU A 69 -3.38 6.61 12.95
C LEU A 69 -4.47 7.66 12.74
N ARG A 70 -4.49 8.27 11.56
CA ARG A 70 -5.54 9.19 11.14
C ARG A 70 -6.62 8.42 10.39
N GLU A 71 -7.80 8.31 10.99
CA GLU A 71 -8.97 7.78 10.29
C GLU A 71 -9.40 8.73 9.17
N THR A 72 -9.72 8.15 8.01
CA THR A 72 -10.19 8.85 6.81
C THR A 72 -11.26 8.02 6.11
N GLU A 73 -11.82 8.56 5.02
CA GLU A 73 -12.75 7.82 4.14
C GLU A 73 -12.03 6.84 3.19
N GLY A 74 -10.71 6.69 3.32
CA GLY A 74 -9.89 5.76 2.53
C GLY A 74 -9.01 6.44 1.48
N ALA A 75 -8.61 5.68 0.45
CA ALA A 75 -7.51 6.01 -0.45
C ALA A 75 -7.63 7.37 -1.16
N LYS A 76 -8.84 7.81 -1.53
CA LYS A 76 -9.04 9.13 -2.18
C LYS A 76 -8.80 10.30 -1.21
N GLU A 77 -9.30 10.18 0.01
CA GLU A 77 -9.04 11.19 1.03
C GLU A 77 -7.56 11.18 1.44
N ASN A 78 -6.96 10.01 1.58
CA ASN A 78 -5.52 9.87 1.85
C ASN A 78 -4.69 10.59 0.78
N LEU A 79 -5.03 10.40 -0.51
CA LEU A 79 -4.38 11.10 -1.61
C LEU A 79 -4.52 12.63 -1.49
N ARG A 80 -5.73 13.12 -1.17
CA ARG A 80 -5.98 14.55 -0.97
C ARG A 80 -5.12 15.11 0.16
N LEU A 81 -5.07 14.42 1.29
CA LEU A 81 -4.26 14.80 2.44
C LEU A 81 -2.76 14.77 2.13
N LEU A 82 -2.28 13.73 1.43
CA LEU A 82 -0.89 13.61 1.01
C LEU A 82 -0.47 14.72 0.03
N ASN A 83 -1.37 15.24 -0.80
CA ASN A 83 -1.08 16.33 -1.72
C ASN A 83 -1.23 17.72 -1.08
N ASP A 84 -1.85 17.84 0.09
CA ASP A 84 -2.01 19.11 0.80
C ASP A 84 -0.84 19.33 1.78
N PRO A 85 0.08 20.29 1.50
CA PRO A 85 1.21 20.57 2.37
C PRO A 85 0.84 20.94 3.81
N ASN A 86 -0.38 21.45 4.01
CA ASN A 86 -0.86 21.93 5.30
C ASN A 86 -1.64 20.87 6.09
N SER A 87 -1.83 19.67 5.54
CA SER A 87 -2.61 18.61 6.19
C SER A 87 -1.91 18.01 7.43
N GLY A 88 -0.58 18.14 7.53
CA GLY A 88 0.25 17.44 8.51
C GLY A 88 0.44 15.96 8.21
N ILE A 89 -0.19 15.40 7.15
CA ILE A 89 -0.09 14.00 6.77
C ILE A 89 1.01 13.80 5.74
N GLN A 90 1.98 12.96 6.05
CA GLN A 90 3.11 12.65 5.18
C GLN A 90 3.15 11.18 4.72
N ILE A 91 2.34 10.33 5.33
CA ILE A 91 2.29 8.88 5.10
C ILE A 91 0.82 8.48 4.97
N GLY A 92 0.49 7.61 4.01
CA GLY A 92 -0.89 7.14 3.87
C GLY A 92 -1.01 5.93 2.95
N PHE A 93 -2.03 5.12 3.22
CA PHE A 93 -2.37 3.99 2.36
C PHE A 93 -3.08 4.45 1.09
N MET A 94 -2.72 3.84 -0.02
CA MET A 94 -3.38 4.02 -1.31
C MET A 94 -3.55 2.69 -2.02
N GLN A 95 -4.46 2.69 -3.00
CA GLN A 95 -4.58 1.58 -3.94
C GLN A 95 -4.22 2.04 -5.36
N GLY A 96 -3.77 1.12 -6.19
CA GLY A 96 -3.50 1.36 -7.61
C GLY A 96 -4.75 1.81 -8.37
N GLY A 97 -4.56 2.63 -9.40
CA GLY A 97 -5.62 3.14 -10.25
C GLY A 97 -6.25 4.46 -9.82
N ILE A 98 -5.87 5.03 -8.67
CA ILE A 98 -6.44 6.29 -8.18
C ILE A 98 -5.65 7.49 -8.70
N SER A 99 -4.32 7.43 -8.67
CA SER A 99 -3.41 8.50 -9.10
C SER A 99 -2.09 7.93 -9.60
N ASN A 100 -1.18 8.81 -10.01
CA ASN A 100 0.16 8.44 -10.45
C ASN A 100 1.15 9.60 -10.23
N SER A 101 2.43 9.34 -10.46
CA SER A 101 3.52 10.29 -10.23
C SER A 101 3.46 11.57 -11.09
N ARG A 102 2.67 11.60 -12.17
CA ARG A 102 2.46 12.82 -12.96
C ARG A 102 1.45 13.75 -12.29
N LEU A 103 0.43 13.18 -11.63
CA LEU A 103 -0.61 13.94 -10.92
C LEU A 103 -0.18 14.32 -9.51
N SER A 104 0.68 13.52 -8.89
CA SER A 104 1.18 13.72 -7.52
C SER A 104 2.70 13.52 -7.50
N PRO A 105 3.48 14.48 -8.05
CA PRO A 105 4.92 14.32 -8.28
C PRO A 105 5.73 14.28 -6.98
N ASP A 106 5.20 14.74 -5.86
CA ASP A 106 5.89 14.79 -4.57
C ASP A 106 5.70 13.53 -3.71
N LEU A 107 4.99 12.53 -4.25
CA LEU A 107 4.78 11.26 -3.59
C LEU A 107 5.72 10.18 -4.11
N MET A 108 6.08 9.27 -3.20
CA MET A 108 6.85 8.06 -3.49
C MET A 108 6.17 6.86 -2.86
N SER A 109 6.28 5.70 -3.51
CA SER A 109 5.80 4.43 -2.99
C SER A 109 6.87 3.77 -2.10
N LEU A 110 6.43 3.07 -1.06
CA LEU A 110 7.27 2.14 -0.31
C LEU A 110 7.19 0.70 -0.86
N GLY A 111 6.51 0.51 -1.97
CA GLY A 111 6.28 -0.77 -2.60
C GLY A 111 4.83 -1.24 -2.44
N ARG A 112 4.46 -2.21 -3.27
CA ARG A 112 3.16 -2.85 -3.16
C ARG A 112 3.17 -3.80 -1.97
N ILE A 113 2.09 -3.82 -1.20
CA ILE A 113 2.04 -4.50 0.10
C ILE A 113 1.09 -5.71 0.13
N ASP A 114 0.02 -5.68 -0.66
CA ASP A 114 -0.91 -6.80 -0.83
C ASP A 114 -1.80 -6.62 -2.07
N HIS A 115 -2.67 -7.61 -2.33
CA HIS A 115 -3.69 -7.57 -3.35
C HIS A 115 -5.03 -7.13 -2.78
N GLN A 116 -5.67 -6.19 -3.45
CA GLN A 116 -7.07 -5.80 -3.22
C GLN A 116 -7.95 -6.42 -4.31
N ILE A 117 -8.61 -7.52 -3.96
CA ILE A 117 -9.37 -8.34 -4.90
C ILE A 117 -10.74 -7.71 -5.16
N PHE A 118 -11.12 -7.63 -6.43
CA PHE A 118 -12.47 -7.24 -6.85
C PHE A 118 -13.31 -8.47 -7.10
N TRP A 119 -14.42 -8.56 -6.41
CA TRP A 119 -15.36 -9.65 -6.46
C TRP A 119 -16.64 -9.18 -7.14
N LEU A 120 -17.10 -9.94 -8.11
CA LEU A 120 -18.38 -9.69 -8.75
C LEU A 120 -19.28 -10.92 -8.55
N PHE A 121 -20.32 -10.72 -7.73
CA PHE A 121 -21.35 -11.73 -7.50
C PHE A 121 -22.66 -11.29 -8.12
N THR A 122 -23.42 -12.28 -8.61
CA THR A 122 -24.76 -12.09 -9.19
C THR A 122 -25.74 -13.07 -8.58
N THR A 123 -27.02 -12.72 -8.59
CA THR A 123 -28.12 -13.64 -8.35
C THR A 123 -28.63 -14.18 -9.69
N GLY A 124 -29.07 -15.45 -9.71
CA GLY A 124 -29.60 -16.09 -10.93
C GLY A 124 -28.51 -16.76 -11.77
N ASP A 125 -28.51 -16.53 -13.09
CA ASP A 125 -27.63 -17.22 -14.04
C ASP A 125 -26.17 -16.78 -13.88
N THR A 126 -25.24 -17.70 -14.14
CA THR A 126 -23.81 -17.41 -14.13
C THR A 126 -23.49 -16.47 -15.30
N MET A 127 -22.91 -15.31 -15.00
CA MET A 127 -22.41 -14.38 -16.02
C MET A 127 -20.98 -14.76 -16.41
N THR A 128 -20.69 -14.65 -17.68
CA THR A 128 -19.37 -14.94 -18.27
C THR A 128 -18.74 -13.72 -18.93
N ASP A 129 -19.51 -12.63 -19.08
CA ASP A 129 -19.11 -11.40 -19.75
C ASP A 129 -19.67 -10.20 -19.00
N LEU A 130 -18.84 -9.17 -18.84
CA LEU A 130 -19.25 -7.92 -18.18
C LEU A 130 -20.43 -7.24 -18.86
N SER A 131 -20.55 -7.34 -20.20
CA SER A 131 -21.64 -6.70 -20.95
C SER A 131 -23.03 -7.17 -20.53
N GLN A 132 -23.15 -8.35 -19.90
CA GLN A 132 -24.39 -8.89 -19.36
C GLN A 132 -24.93 -8.10 -18.15
N LEU A 133 -24.12 -7.21 -17.61
CA LEU A 133 -24.51 -6.29 -16.53
C LEU A 133 -25.30 -5.07 -17.03
N LYS A 134 -25.39 -4.83 -18.35
CA LYS A 134 -26.20 -3.75 -18.91
C LYS A 134 -27.65 -3.88 -18.48
N GLY A 135 -28.24 -2.78 -18.02
CA GLY A 135 -29.63 -2.73 -17.54
C GLY A 135 -29.84 -3.33 -16.16
N LYS A 136 -28.79 -3.81 -15.51
CA LYS A 136 -28.86 -4.37 -14.15
C LYS A 136 -28.67 -3.28 -13.08
N ARG A 137 -29.08 -3.61 -11.86
CA ARG A 137 -28.81 -2.78 -10.66
C ARG A 137 -27.57 -3.33 -9.99
N ILE A 138 -26.50 -2.56 -9.97
CA ILE A 138 -25.19 -3.00 -9.48
C ILE A 138 -24.87 -2.29 -8.17
N GLY A 139 -24.64 -3.07 -7.13
CA GLY A 139 -24.08 -2.59 -5.86
C GLY A 139 -22.58 -2.33 -6.00
N LEU A 140 -22.14 -1.13 -5.69
CA LEU A 140 -20.73 -0.71 -5.64
C LEU A 140 -20.38 -0.25 -4.23
N GLY A 141 -19.11 0.05 -4.00
CA GLY A 141 -18.63 0.73 -2.79
C GLY A 141 -19.23 2.14 -2.62
N ALA A 142 -18.96 2.76 -1.49
CA ALA A 142 -19.42 4.12 -1.18
C ALA A 142 -18.99 5.13 -2.25
N GLU A 143 -19.77 6.18 -2.43
CA GLU A 143 -19.36 7.30 -3.29
C GLU A 143 -18.08 7.92 -2.73
N GLY A 144 -17.13 8.19 -3.63
CA GLY A 144 -15.83 8.71 -3.22
C GLY A 144 -14.82 7.64 -2.79
N SER A 145 -15.21 6.36 -2.62
CA SER A 145 -14.26 5.29 -2.31
C SER A 145 -13.36 4.95 -3.50
N GLY A 146 -12.17 4.42 -3.21
CA GLY A 146 -11.22 4.00 -4.22
C GLY A 146 -11.69 2.78 -5.01
N ASP A 147 -12.31 1.81 -4.35
CA ASP A 147 -12.82 0.60 -4.98
C ASP A 147 -13.93 0.91 -5.99
N ARG A 148 -14.88 1.78 -5.63
CA ARG A 148 -15.91 2.24 -6.56
C ARG A 148 -15.31 2.88 -7.80
N ALA A 149 -14.31 3.74 -7.63
CA ALA A 149 -13.66 4.40 -8.77
C ALA A 149 -13.00 3.42 -9.74
N VAL A 150 -12.41 2.34 -9.23
CA VAL A 150 -11.82 1.29 -10.06
C VAL A 150 -12.92 0.45 -10.73
N CYS A 151 -13.95 0.03 -9.98
CA CYS A 151 -15.09 -0.70 -10.55
C CYS A 151 -15.75 0.07 -11.69
N GLU A 152 -16.04 1.37 -11.50
CA GLU A 152 -16.64 2.23 -12.54
C GLU A 152 -15.77 2.31 -13.81
N LYS A 153 -14.44 2.43 -13.66
CA LYS A 153 -13.51 2.42 -14.82
C LYS A 153 -13.56 1.11 -15.57
N ILE A 154 -13.59 -0.03 -14.88
CA ILE A 154 -13.67 -1.37 -15.49
C ILE A 154 -15.00 -1.54 -16.20
N LEU A 155 -16.10 -1.15 -15.56
CA LEU A 155 -17.43 -1.23 -16.14
C LEU A 155 -17.56 -0.32 -17.38
N ALA A 156 -17.02 0.89 -17.33
CA ALA A 156 -17.06 1.84 -18.44
C ALA A 156 -16.37 1.32 -19.70
N VAL A 157 -15.22 0.62 -19.57
CA VAL A 157 -14.55 -0.01 -20.73
C VAL A 157 -15.37 -1.13 -21.33
N ALA A 158 -16.21 -1.83 -20.53
CA ALA A 158 -17.18 -2.80 -21.02
C ALA A 158 -18.48 -2.15 -21.55
N GLY A 159 -18.53 -0.82 -21.64
CA GLY A 159 -19.70 -0.06 -22.12
C GLY A 159 -20.86 -0.03 -21.13
N ILE A 160 -20.58 -0.17 -19.85
CA ILE A 160 -21.55 -0.11 -18.74
C ILE A 160 -21.38 1.22 -18.03
N THR A 161 -22.38 2.08 -18.15
CA THR A 161 -22.35 3.47 -17.67
C THR A 161 -23.64 3.81 -16.93
N TYR A 162 -23.69 4.97 -16.30
CA TYR A 162 -24.91 5.50 -15.67
C TYR A 162 -26.08 5.69 -16.65
N ASP A 163 -25.81 5.77 -17.96
CA ASP A 163 -26.87 5.93 -18.99
C ASP A 163 -27.63 4.62 -19.23
N ASN A 164 -27.02 3.48 -18.94
CA ASN A 164 -27.58 2.16 -19.25
C ASN A 164 -27.62 1.19 -18.07
N THR A 165 -27.21 1.61 -16.86
CA THR A 165 -27.09 0.75 -15.70
C THR A 165 -27.29 1.57 -14.42
N THR A 166 -27.96 1.02 -13.42
CA THR A 166 -28.13 1.68 -12.12
C THR A 166 -27.03 1.25 -11.16
N PHE A 167 -26.28 2.22 -10.63
CA PHE A 167 -25.28 1.99 -9.61
C PHE A 167 -25.76 2.46 -8.24
N THR A 168 -25.68 1.60 -7.25
CA THR A 168 -26.13 1.86 -5.88
C THR A 168 -24.95 1.68 -4.92
N ALA A 169 -24.73 2.61 -4.01
CA ALA A 169 -23.76 2.43 -2.92
C ALA A 169 -24.30 1.39 -1.94
N VAL A 170 -23.54 0.34 -1.65
CA VAL A 170 -23.93 -0.75 -0.75
C VAL A 170 -22.82 -1.00 0.26
N ALA A 171 -23.15 -0.88 1.54
CA ALA A 171 -22.24 -1.22 2.63
C ALA A 171 -22.04 -2.75 2.70
N PRO A 172 -20.85 -3.26 3.07
CA PRO A 172 -20.56 -4.69 3.09
C PRO A 172 -21.62 -5.52 3.81
N GLU A 173 -22.03 -5.10 5.00
CA GLU A 173 -22.98 -5.78 5.87
C GLU A 173 -24.40 -5.86 5.30
N THR A 174 -24.74 -5.01 4.33
CA THR A 174 -26.07 -4.98 3.70
C THR A 174 -26.13 -5.68 2.36
N VAL A 175 -25.00 -6.15 1.82
CA VAL A 175 -24.90 -6.77 0.48
C VAL A 175 -25.88 -7.93 0.33
N ILE A 176 -25.86 -8.89 1.26
CA ILE A 176 -26.72 -10.09 1.21
C ILE A 176 -28.19 -9.68 1.23
N ASN A 177 -28.59 -8.80 2.12
CA ASN A 177 -29.98 -8.33 2.21
C ASN A 177 -30.43 -7.62 0.92
N ASN A 178 -29.55 -6.83 0.30
CA ASN A 178 -29.88 -6.14 -0.95
C ASN A 178 -29.98 -7.10 -2.15
N LEU A 179 -29.16 -8.15 -2.20
CA LEU A 179 -29.25 -9.22 -3.21
C LEU A 179 -30.52 -10.05 -3.02
N ASP A 180 -30.80 -10.54 -1.82
CA ASP A 180 -31.96 -11.37 -1.50
C ASP A 180 -33.28 -10.60 -1.64
N GLY A 181 -33.29 -9.34 -1.24
CA GLY A 181 -34.45 -8.45 -1.41
C GLY A 181 -34.66 -7.94 -2.83
N GLY A 182 -33.75 -8.28 -3.77
CA GLY A 182 -33.82 -7.82 -5.15
C GLY A 182 -33.64 -6.31 -5.30
N ALA A 183 -33.01 -5.61 -4.36
CA ALA A 183 -32.65 -4.21 -4.51
C ALA A 183 -31.49 -4.02 -5.49
N ILE A 184 -30.58 -4.99 -5.57
CA ILE A 184 -29.51 -5.09 -6.55
C ILE A 184 -29.51 -6.48 -7.21
N ASP A 185 -29.07 -6.57 -8.45
CA ASP A 185 -28.94 -7.81 -9.23
C ASP A 185 -27.52 -8.37 -9.18
N ALA A 186 -26.56 -7.50 -8.93
CA ALA A 186 -25.14 -7.84 -8.81
C ALA A 186 -24.46 -6.92 -7.77
N VAL A 187 -23.38 -7.40 -7.19
CA VAL A 187 -22.46 -6.58 -6.39
C VAL A 187 -21.06 -6.69 -6.98
N PHE A 188 -20.41 -5.55 -7.22
CA PHE A 188 -19.03 -5.48 -7.69
C PHE A 188 -18.23 -4.55 -6.80
N ARG A 189 -17.42 -5.14 -5.93
CA ARG A 189 -16.59 -4.41 -4.98
C ARG A 189 -15.44 -5.26 -4.44
N ASN A 190 -14.52 -4.64 -3.71
CA ASN A 190 -13.57 -5.38 -2.92
C ASN A 190 -14.21 -5.87 -1.61
N PHE A 191 -13.80 -7.05 -1.17
CA PHE A 191 -14.01 -7.56 0.19
C PHE A 191 -12.66 -8.01 0.74
N SER A 192 -12.48 -7.87 2.06
CA SER A 192 -11.37 -8.53 2.73
C SER A 192 -11.50 -10.05 2.59
N PRO A 193 -10.42 -10.80 2.35
CA PRO A 193 -10.46 -12.27 2.33
C PRO A 193 -11.07 -12.90 3.58
N ASP A 194 -10.93 -12.23 4.73
CA ASP A 194 -11.46 -12.69 6.02
C ASP A 194 -12.89 -12.19 6.31
N SER A 195 -13.55 -11.54 5.33
CA SER A 195 -14.89 -10.99 5.50
C SER A 195 -15.94 -12.09 5.64
N PRO A 196 -16.75 -12.10 6.72
CA PRO A 196 -17.86 -13.06 6.87
C PRO A 196 -18.88 -12.96 5.73
N VAL A 197 -19.08 -11.76 5.18
CA VAL A 197 -19.97 -11.56 4.03
C VAL A 197 -19.42 -12.25 2.78
N LEU A 198 -18.11 -12.14 2.52
CA LEU A 198 -17.47 -12.83 1.41
C LEU A 198 -17.57 -14.35 1.57
N ASP A 199 -17.30 -14.88 2.77
CA ASP A 199 -17.41 -16.31 3.03
C ASP A 199 -18.85 -16.82 2.78
N ALA A 200 -19.86 -16.07 3.23
CA ALA A 200 -21.26 -16.38 2.96
C ALA A 200 -21.58 -16.38 1.46
N LEU A 201 -21.15 -15.36 0.70
CA LEU A 201 -21.35 -15.27 -0.75
C LEU A 201 -20.67 -16.42 -1.51
N LEU A 202 -19.49 -16.84 -1.08
CA LEU A 202 -18.73 -17.91 -1.72
C LEU A 202 -19.31 -19.31 -1.44
N ARG A 203 -19.99 -19.52 -0.31
CA ARG A 203 -20.51 -20.82 0.11
C ARG A 203 -21.96 -21.06 -0.27
N ASP A 204 -22.73 -19.99 -0.51
CA ASP A 204 -24.15 -20.09 -0.85
C ASP A 204 -24.33 -20.13 -2.38
N SER A 205 -24.91 -21.24 -2.85
CA SER A 205 -25.14 -21.48 -4.27
C SER A 205 -26.13 -20.53 -4.95
N ARG A 206 -26.85 -19.71 -4.19
CA ARG A 206 -27.72 -18.65 -4.75
C ARG A 206 -26.92 -17.53 -5.42
N TYR A 207 -25.70 -17.32 -4.96
CA TYR A 207 -24.81 -16.29 -5.48
C TYR A 207 -23.78 -16.91 -6.44
N ARG A 208 -23.59 -16.28 -7.57
CA ARG A 208 -22.67 -16.75 -8.62
C ARG A 208 -21.48 -15.81 -8.72
N LEU A 209 -20.30 -16.31 -8.40
CA LEU A 209 -19.05 -15.58 -8.60
C LEU A 209 -18.73 -15.56 -10.08
N MET A 210 -18.54 -14.36 -10.64
CA MET A 210 -18.13 -14.19 -12.02
C MET A 210 -16.67 -14.61 -12.21
N ASN A 211 -16.40 -15.36 -13.26
CA ASN A 211 -15.05 -15.63 -13.75
C ASN A 211 -14.69 -14.58 -14.81
N PHE A 212 -13.71 -13.74 -14.54
CA PHE A 212 -13.27 -12.69 -15.47
C PHE A 212 -12.41 -13.31 -16.58
N THR A 213 -13.05 -13.80 -17.63
CA THR A 213 -12.36 -14.40 -18.80
C THR A 213 -11.44 -13.41 -19.48
N GLU A 214 -11.77 -12.10 -19.43
CA GLU A 214 -11.00 -10.99 -19.99
C GLU A 214 -9.99 -10.37 -19.00
N ALA A 215 -9.75 -11.01 -17.85
CA ALA A 215 -8.86 -10.45 -16.82
C ALA A 215 -7.48 -10.04 -17.37
N GLU A 216 -6.89 -10.86 -18.26
CA GLU A 216 -5.61 -10.55 -18.89
C GLU A 216 -5.70 -9.32 -19.81
N ALA A 217 -6.79 -9.17 -20.57
CA ALA A 217 -7.02 -8.00 -21.42
C ALA A 217 -7.15 -6.71 -20.56
N LEU A 218 -7.87 -6.80 -19.44
CA LEU A 218 -8.03 -5.68 -18.52
C LEU A 218 -6.69 -5.22 -17.92
N THR A 219 -5.74 -6.12 -17.65
CA THR A 219 -4.41 -5.74 -17.17
C THR A 219 -3.57 -5.01 -18.23
N ARG A 220 -3.87 -5.21 -19.52
CA ARG A 220 -3.21 -4.48 -20.61
C ARG A 220 -3.79 -3.08 -20.80
N ILE A 221 -5.10 -2.92 -20.55
CA ILE A 221 -5.79 -1.62 -20.60
C ILE A 221 -5.44 -0.79 -19.36
N PHE A 222 -5.38 -1.44 -18.20
CA PHE A 222 -5.13 -0.83 -16.91
C PHE A 222 -3.89 -1.46 -16.25
N PRO A 223 -2.68 -0.90 -16.42
CA PRO A 223 -1.44 -1.49 -15.90
C PRO A 223 -1.35 -1.64 -14.37
N TYR A 224 -2.23 -0.96 -13.62
CA TYR A 224 -2.36 -1.12 -12.17
C TYR A 224 -3.21 -2.33 -11.75
N LEU A 225 -3.90 -2.96 -12.70
CA LEU A 225 -4.62 -4.21 -12.43
C LEU A 225 -3.69 -5.41 -12.55
N VAL A 226 -3.97 -6.42 -11.74
CA VAL A 226 -3.35 -7.75 -11.81
C VAL A 226 -4.42 -8.81 -11.93
N ARG A 227 -4.16 -9.82 -12.75
CA ARG A 227 -4.96 -11.03 -12.79
C ARG A 227 -4.55 -11.94 -11.65
N VAL A 228 -5.50 -12.35 -10.83
CA VAL A 228 -5.32 -13.38 -9.80
C VAL A 228 -6.24 -14.55 -10.07
N VAL A 229 -5.91 -15.71 -9.54
CA VAL A 229 -6.73 -16.93 -9.70
C VAL A 229 -7.13 -17.44 -8.32
N LEU A 230 -8.43 -17.65 -8.13
CA LEU A 230 -8.96 -18.42 -7.01
C LEU A 230 -9.00 -19.89 -7.44
N PRO A 231 -8.10 -20.75 -6.91
CA PRO A 231 -8.03 -22.13 -7.35
C PRO A 231 -9.25 -22.94 -6.93
N ARG A 232 -9.59 -23.94 -7.71
CA ARG A 232 -10.66 -24.89 -7.40
C ARG A 232 -10.47 -25.50 -6.01
N GLY A 233 -11.54 -25.49 -5.22
CA GLY A 233 -11.58 -26.10 -3.89
C GLY A 233 -10.90 -25.31 -2.79
N THR A 234 -10.37 -24.12 -3.07
CA THR A 234 -9.64 -23.30 -2.06
C THR A 234 -10.54 -22.88 -0.89
N ILE A 235 -11.82 -22.63 -1.14
CA ILE A 235 -12.78 -22.21 -0.09
C ILE A 235 -13.32 -23.41 0.68
N ASP A 236 -13.59 -24.51 -0.03
CA ASP A 236 -14.06 -25.76 0.56
C ASP A 236 -13.59 -26.94 -0.31
N LEU A 237 -12.63 -27.69 0.17
CA LEU A 237 -12.05 -28.80 -0.59
C LEU A 237 -13.02 -29.98 -0.76
N GLN A 238 -13.90 -30.21 0.23
CA GLN A 238 -14.88 -31.31 0.17
C GLN A 238 -15.98 -30.99 -0.86
N ARG A 239 -16.50 -29.77 -0.84
CA ARG A 239 -17.51 -29.30 -1.79
C ARG A 239 -16.90 -28.86 -3.11
N LYS A 240 -15.57 -28.79 -3.19
CA LYS A 240 -14.82 -28.31 -4.37
C LYS A 240 -15.21 -26.87 -4.74
N LEU A 241 -15.33 -25.99 -3.72
CA LEU A 241 -15.66 -24.57 -3.93
C LEU A 241 -14.37 -23.72 -4.06
N PRO A 242 -14.24 -22.87 -5.09
CA PRO A 242 -15.08 -22.85 -6.30
C PRO A 242 -14.94 -24.16 -7.09
N ILE A 243 -15.91 -24.48 -7.94
CA ILE A 243 -15.95 -25.74 -8.73
C ILE A 243 -14.89 -25.81 -9.84
N SER A 244 -14.33 -24.67 -10.23
CA SER A 244 -13.24 -24.51 -11.19
C SER A 244 -12.34 -23.35 -10.75
N ASP A 245 -11.15 -23.30 -11.32
CA ASP A 245 -10.28 -22.13 -11.18
C ASP A 245 -11.02 -20.90 -11.71
N THR A 246 -11.08 -19.86 -10.88
CA THR A 246 -11.81 -18.62 -11.20
C THR A 246 -10.82 -17.47 -11.30
N ALA A 247 -10.72 -16.89 -12.49
CA ALA A 247 -9.93 -15.69 -12.71
C ALA A 247 -10.66 -14.48 -12.11
N LEU A 248 -9.93 -13.71 -11.34
CA LEU A 248 -10.36 -12.46 -10.71
C LEU A 248 -9.39 -11.35 -11.11
N ILE A 249 -9.80 -10.11 -10.86
CA ILE A 249 -8.96 -8.93 -11.01
C ILE A 249 -8.68 -8.32 -9.66
N ALA A 250 -7.50 -7.75 -9.51
CA ALA A 250 -7.09 -7.08 -8.30
C ALA A 250 -6.35 -5.78 -8.64
N THR A 251 -6.37 -4.83 -7.72
CA THR A 251 -5.32 -3.81 -7.61
C THR A 251 -4.33 -4.22 -6.53
N THR A 252 -3.29 -3.44 -6.36
CA THR A 252 -2.38 -3.60 -5.24
C THR A 252 -2.48 -2.40 -4.32
N ASN A 253 -2.45 -2.66 -3.03
CA ASN A 253 -2.29 -1.61 -2.04
C ASN A 253 -0.83 -1.22 -1.90
N VAL A 254 -0.61 0.05 -1.62
CA VAL A 254 0.71 0.65 -1.44
C VAL A 254 0.71 1.55 -0.21
N LEU A 255 1.83 1.63 0.48
CA LEU A 255 2.06 2.68 1.45
C LEU A 255 2.84 3.81 0.76
N MET A 256 2.24 4.99 0.73
CA MET A 256 2.81 6.18 0.11
C MET A 256 3.44 7.10 1.15
N VAL A 257 4.52 7.74 0.75
CA VAL A 257 5.17 8.78 1.55
C VAL A 257 5.45 10.00 0.69
N ARG A 258 5.48 11.18 1.32
CA ARG A 258 6.03 12.37 0.69
C ARG A 258 7.55 12.26 0.54
N LYS A 259 8.11 12.91 -0.46
CA LYS A 259 9.56 12.89 -0.72
C LYS A 259 10.42 13.41 0.42
N GLU A 260 9.88 14.33 1.21
CA GLU A 260 10.57 14.94 2.36
C GLU A 260 10.59 14.08 3.63
N VAL A 261 9.90 12.94 3.65
CA VAL A 261 9.91 12.03 4.81
C VAL A 261 11.32 11.54 5.07
N HIS A 262 11.73 11.63 6.33
CA HIS A 262 13.07 11.26 6.76
C HIS A 262 13.41 9.81 6.37
N PRO A 263 14.59 9.52 5.77
CA PRO A 263 14.94 8.17 5.32
C PRO A 263 14.87 7.09 6.40
N ALA A 264 15.18 7.43 7.66
CA ALA A 264 15.06 6.51 8.78
C ALA A 264 13.61 6.09 9.05
N ILE A 265 12.64 6.99 8.86
CA ILE A 265 11.22 6.65 8.95
C ILE A 265 10.83 5.70 7.82
N VAL A 266 11.34 5.94 6.61
CA VAL A 266 11.10 5.04 5.46
C VAL A 266 11.67 3.65 5.74
N ASP A 267 12.88 3.53 6.29
CA ASP A 267 13.49 2.25 6.68
C ASP A 267 12.62 1.53 7.73
N LEU A 268 12.15 2.27 8.75
CA LEU A 268 11.31 1.72 9.82
C LEU A 268 9.97 1.20 9.27
N LEU A 269 9.34 1.96 8.38
CA LEU A 269 8.11 1.54 7.70
C LEU A 269 8.36 0.35 6.78
N ALA A 270 9.44 0.31 6.01
CA ALA A 270 9.79 -0.82 5.14
C ALA A 270 10.02 -2.10 5.96
N GLN A 271 10.61 -1.99 7.15
CA GLN A 271 10.74 -3.09 8.09
C GLN A 271 9.36 -3.57 8.58
N ALA A 272 8.47 -2.66 8.98
CA ALA A 272 7.12 -2.98 9.42
C ALA A 272 6.32 -3.67 8.31
N ILE A 273 6.39 -3.15 7.09
CA ILE A 273 5.78 -3.75 5.89
C ILE A 273 6.29 -5.18 5.68
N SER A 274 7.61 -5.38 5.68
CA SER A 274 8.20 -6.71 5.46
C SER A 274 7.76 -7.73 6.49
N GLN A 275 7.66 -7.33 7.77
CA GLN A 275 7.18 -8.20 8.83
C GLN A 275 5.68 -8.48 8.74
N ALA A 276 4.90 -7.50 8.30
CA ALA A 276 3.45 -7.64 8.22
C ALA A 276 2.99 -8.49 7.01
N HIS A 277 3.68 -8.40 5.88
CA HIS A 277 3.22 -8.97 4.59
C HIS A 277 4.05 -10.14 4.08
N GLY A 278 5.07 -10.58 4.82
CA GLY A 278 5.94 -11.70 4.42
C GLY A 278 5.28 -13.10 4.47
N THR A 279 4.08 -13.22 5.06
CA THR A 279 3.37 -14.49 5.19
C THR A 279 2.47 -14.77 3.98
N PRO A 280 2.26 -16.06 3.60
CA PRO A 280 1.36 -16.39 2.51
C PRO A 280 -0.09 -16.10 2.86
N GLY A 281 -0.90 -15.77 1.85
CA GLY A 281 -2.34 -15.57 1.95
C GLY A 281 -3.09 -16.29 0.85
N LEU A 282 -4.41 -16.10 0.77
CA LEU A 282 -5.26 -16.74 -0.23
C LEU A 282 -4.80 -16.46 -1.67
N PHE A 283 -4.29 -15.27 -1.94
CA PHE A 283 -3.86 -14.81 -3.27
C PHE A 283 -2.39 -14.41 -3.35
N GLN A 284 -1.62 -14.62 -2.30
CA GLN A 284 -0.21 -14.26 -2.27
C GLN A 284 0.66 -15.44 -1.82
N LYS A 285 1.81 -15.55 -2.44
CA LYS A 285 2.84 -16.54 -2.07
C LYS A 285 3.75 -15.98 -0.98
N VAL A 286 4.48 -16.88 -0.31
CA VAL A 286 5.54 -16.47 0.62
C VAL A 286 6.54 -15.56 -0.11
N GLY A 287 6.80 -14.38 0.44
CA GLY A 287 7.76 -13.43 -0.11
C GLY A 287 7.31 -12.71 -1.40
N GLU A 288 6.02 -12.80 -1.77
CA GLU A 288 5.48 -12.05 -2.90
C GLU A 288 5.38 -10.56 -2.57
N PHE A 289 5.09 -10.23 -1.33
CA PHE A 289 5.04 -8.86 -0.82
C PHE A 289 5.99 -8.68 0.38
N PRO A 290 6.50 -7.44 0.58
CA PRO A 290 6.40 -6.28 -0.31
C PRO A 290 7.20 -6.42 -1.61
N THR A 291 6.78 -5.70 -2.67
CA THR A 291 7.52 -5.68 -3.94
C THR A 291 8.26 -4.36 -4.13
N GLU A 292 9.45 -4.42 -4.77
CA GLU A 292 10.25 -3.24 -5.13
C GLU A 292 9.73 -2.50 -6.36
N THR A 293 8.56 -2.83 -6.88
CA THR A 293 8.02 -2.26 -8.11
C THR A 293 6.63 -1.69 -7.92
N ASP A 294 6.40 -0.51 -8.47
CA ASP A 294 5.11 0.15 -8.52
C ASP A 294 4.96 0.76 -9.93
N PRO A 295 3.90 0.43 -10.69
CA PRO A 295 3.72 0.93 -12.04
C PRO A 295 3.32 2.42 -12.10
N GLU A 296 2.85 2.99 -11.00
CA GLU A 296 2.29 4.34 -10.95
C GLU A 296 3.22 5.35 -10.28
N TYR A 297 4.05 4.89 -9.32
CA TYR A 297 4.93 5.76 -8.53
C TYR A 297 6.36 5.24 -8.45
N PRO A 298 7.35 6.13 -8.38
CA PRO A 298 8.72 5.74 -8.09
C PRO A 298 8.82 5.21 -6.66
N ILE A 299 9.59 4.12 -6.49
CA ILE A 299 9.89 3.60 -5.16
C ILE A 299 10.89 4.50 -4.46
N SER A 300 10.65 4.79 -3.17
CA SER A 300 11.61 5.51 -2.32
C SER A 300 12.96 4.80 -2.32
N GLN A 301 14.05 5.56 -2.46
CA GLN A 301 15.39 4.98 -2.48
C GLN A 301 15.71 4.23 -1.18
N ALA A 302 15.33 4.78 -0.03
CA ALA A 302 15.54 4.13 1.27
C ALA A 302 14.79 2.79 1.35
N ALA A 303 13.52 2.73 0.90
CA ALA A 303 12.76 1.48 0.85
C ALA A 303 13.42 0.44 -0.08
N ARG A 304 13.88 0.87 -1.26
CA ARG A 304 14.58 -0.01 -2.20
C ARG A 304 15.87 -0.57 -1.60
N ASP A 305 16.65 0.29 -0.93
CA ASP A 305 17.90 -0.11 -0.28
C ASP A 305 17.63 -1.10 0.85
N PHE A 306 16.54 -0.89 1.61
CA PHE A 306 16.11 -1.83 2.65
C PHE A 306 15.73 -3.20 2.06
N TYR A 307 14.91 -3.25 1.02
CA TYR A 307 14.47 -4.52 0.42
C TYR A 307 15.62 -5.31 -0.20
N LYS A 308 16.62 -4.63 -0.78
CA LYS A 308 17.81 -5.28 -1.36
C LYS A 308 18.81 -5.78 -0.34
N ASN A 309 19.05 -4.99 0.71
CA ASN A 309 20.18 -5.21 1.61
C ASN A 309 19.73 -5.68 3.01
N GLY A 310 18.42 -5.68 3.27
CA GLY A 310 17.86 -5.91 4.60
C GLY A 310 18.14 -4.76 5.57
N PRO A 311 17.79 -4.90 6.85
CA PRO A 311 18.16 -3.94 7.87
C PRO A 311 19.68 -3.84 7.98
N SER A 312 20.21 -2.62 8.16
CA SER A 312 21.64 -2.43 8.33
C SER A 312 22.14 -3.18 9.57
N PHE A 313 23.26 -3.91 9.46
CA PHE A 313 23.88 -4.55 10.65
C PHE A 313 24.21 -3.52 11.74
N LEU A 314 24.44 -2.26 11.37
CA LEU A 314 24.68 -1.16 12.29
C LEU A 314 23.45 -0.84 13.16
N ASN A 315 22.23 -1.21 12.74
CA ASN A 315 21.01 -1.07 13.56
C ASN A 315 21.07 -1.88 14.86
N TRP A 316 21.98 -2.84 14.97
CA TRP A 316 22.21 -3.61 16.20
C TRP A 316 23.05 -2.88 17.23
N TYR A 317 23.86 -1.90 16.79
CA TYR A 317 24.84 -1.21 17.64
C TYR A 317 24.61 0.29 17.76
N LEU A 318 23.84 0.87 16.84
CA LEU A 318 23.55 2.31 16.79
C LEU A 318 22.03 2.54 16.72
N PRO A 319 21.54 3.67 17.25
CA PRO A 319 20.17 4.09 17.04
C PRO A 319 19.84 4.02 15.55
N PHE A 320 18.66 3.50 15.19
CA PHE A 320 18.29 3.20 13.79
C PHE A 320 18.41 4.41 12.85
N TRP A 321 18.17 5.63 13.34
CA TRP A 321 18.28 6.86 12.57
C TRP A 321 19.71 7.18 12.12
N MET A 322 20.74 6.81 12.91
CA MET A 322 22.14 6.99 12.52
C MET A 322 22.55 6.09 11.36
N THR A 323 22.00 4.88 11.29
CA THR A 323 22.31 3.90 10.25
C THR A 323 21.67 4.25 8.92
N SER A 324 20.50 4.85 8.94
CA SER A 324 19.78 5.28 7.75
C SER A 324 20.43 6.50 7.08
N CYS A 325 20.97 7.43 7.87
CA CYS A 325 21.73 8.56 7.33
C CYS A 325 22.99 8.14 6.56
N HIS A 326 23.68 7.08 7.01
CA HIS A 326 24.87 6.56 6.33
C HIS A 326 24.56 5.97 4.95
N ARG A 327 23.38 5.41 4.74
CA ARG A 327 22.93 4.91 3.42
C ARG A 327 22.66 6.05 2.44
N SER A 328 21.97 7.09 2.89
CA SER A 328 21.62 8.25 2.07
C SER A 328 22.85 8.96 1.51
N ALA A 329 23.94 9.04 2.29
CA ALA A 329 25.20 9.63 1.87
C ALA A 329 25.92 8.83 0.78
N ARG A 330 25.75 7.49 0.72
CA ARG A 330 26.35 6.65 -0.33
C ARG A 330 25.58 6.72 -1.64
N SER A 331 24.26 6.86 -1.64
CA SER A 331 23.46 6.94 -2.85
C SER A 331 23.61 8.27 -3.60
N GLY A 332 23.93 9.36 -2.90
CA GLY A 332 24.18 10.68 -3.51
C GLY A 332 25.43 10.75 -4.40
N HIS A 333 26.36 9.80 -4.29
CA HIS A 333 27.59 9.78 -5.10
C HIS A 333 27.45 8.98 -6.42
N SER A 334 26.47 8.10 -6.55
CA SER A 334 26.34 7.27 -7.77
C SER A 334 25.59 7.96 -8.91
N ASN A 335 24.85 9.03 -8.65
CA ASN A 335 24.06 9.74 -9.68
C ASN A 335 24.83 10.88 -10.42
N ARG A 336 26.12 11.10 -10.14
CA ARG A 336 26.92 12.12 -10.82
C ARG A 336 27.76 11.60 -12.00
N SER A 337 27.72 10.31 -12.31
CA SER A 337 28.55 9.72 -13.37
C SER A 337 27.79 9.16 -14.59
N ALA A 338 26.50 9.47 -14.75
CA ALA A 338 25.72 9.11 -15.93
C ALA A 338 25.19 10.35 -16.66
N GLY A 339 26.11 11.21 -17.10
CA GLY A 339 25.79 12.40 -17.87
C GLY A 339 27.02 12.85 -18.66
N ILE A 340 27.38 12.10 -19.68
CA ILE A 340 28.08 12.55 -20.92
C ILE A 340 27.50 11.74 -22.07
#